data_d44417af283292029ea8a42e5ddb5b0e
#
_entry.id   d44417af283292029ea8a42e5ddb5b0e
#
_cell.length_a   1.000
_cell.length_b   1.000
_cell.length_c   1.000
_cell.angle_alpha   90.00
_cell.angle_beta   90.00
_cell.angle_gamma   90.00
#
_symmetry.space_group_name_H-M   'P 1'
#
loop_
_entity.id
_entity.type
_entity.pdbx_description
1 polymer ?
#
loop_
_entity_poly.entity_id
_entity_poly.type
_entity_poly.pdbx_seq_one_letter_code
_entity_poly.pdbx_strand_id
1 'polypeptide(L)'
;PVTGLPIKSQTIAEMVDWTMKIPAGVKIFVLAPLVRERKGEYRKELAFLVKQGYQRAIIDGEIVDLGMLPVLDKNKKHNIFVVVDRLQMPPIDADNEEFRSRLYSSFEGALRLVPGSVLVRRLDTNEDTLYSQSYACPVSGFTVPKIEPRLFSFNAPMGACQNCDGLGVQLNMSPDLVVPDPTKTILGGAIAPWSRAGMLSQFEHLLDALHKKFK
;
A
#
# COMPACT_ATOMS: atom_id res chain seq x y z
N PRO A 1 1.43 7.58 -14.88
CA PRO A 1 1.52 9.03 -15.17
C PRO A 1 2.51 9.76 -14.27
N VAL A 2 2.78 9.23 -13.05
CA VAL A 2 3.67 9.92 -12.09
C VAL A 2 5.14 9.79 -12.47
N THR A 3 5.58 8.63 -12.95
CA THR A 3 6.99 8.33 -13.25
C THR A 3 7.28 8.16 -14.74
N GLY A 4 6.26 8.04 -15.59
CA GLY A 4 6.42 7.75 -17.02
C GLY A 4 7.01 6.38 -17.35
N LEU A 5 7.32 5.57 -16.33
CA LEU A 5 7.90 4.23 -16.53
C LEU A 5 6.83 3.22 -16.94
N PRO A 6 7.16 2.29 -17.86
CA PRO A 6 6.23 1.24 -18.25
C PRO A 6 6.00 0.28 -17.07
N ILE A 7 4.74 0.04 -16.76
CA ILE A 7 4.32 -0.94 -15.76
C ILE A 7 4.24 -2.30 -16.46
N LYS A 8 5.06 -3.26 -16.03
CA LYS A 8 5.07 -4.64 -16.54
C LYS A 8 4.91 -5.61 -15.39
N SER A 9 4.15 -6.68 -15.61
CA SER A 9 4.23 -7.86 -14.75
C SER A 9 5.46 -8.67 -15.16
N GLN A 10 6.16 -9.22 -14.17
CA GLN A 10 7.35 -10.01 -14.40
C GLN A 10 7.06 -11.46 -14.02
N THR A 11 7.47 -12.37 -14.87
CA THR A 11 7.53 -13.80 -14.54
C THR A 11 8.71 -14.08 -13.60
N ILE A 12 8.67 -15.19 -12.86
CA ILE A 12 9.80 -15.59 -12.01
C ILE A 12 11.07 -15.76 -12.83
N ALA A 13 10.97 -16.32 -14.04
CA ALA A 13 12.11 -16.48 -14.95
C ALA A 13 12.76 -15.14 -15.30
N GLU A 14 11.96 -14.13 -15.64
CA GLU A 14 12.46 -12.77 -15.90
C GLU A 14 13.11 -12.13 -14.67
N MET A 15 12.53 -12.35 -13.47
CA MET A 15 13.12 -11.86 -12.21
C MET A 15 14.50 -12.49 -11.98
N VAL A 16 14.64 -13.79 -12.24
CA VAL A 16 15.92 -14.51 -12.17
C VAL A 16 16.91 -13.92 -13.17
N ASP A 17 16.51 -13.75 -14.44
CA ASP A 17 17.37 -13.20 -15.49
C ASP A 17 17.87 -11.78 -15.16
N TRP A 18 17.00 -10.96 -14.59
CA TRP A 18 17.40 -9.62 -14.13
C TRP A 18 18.36 -9.68 -12.94
N THR A 19 18.12 -10.57 -11.99
CA THR A 19 19.00 -10.73 -10.82
C THR A 19 20.36 -11.27 -11.20
N MET A 20 20.43 -12.14 -12.19
CA MET A 20 21.70 -12.68 -12.74
C MET A 20 22.60 -11.60 -13.37
N LYS A 21 22.10 -10.40 -13.64
CA LYS A 21 22.91 -9.27 -14.13
C LYS A 21 23.71 -8.57 -13.01
N ILE A 22 23.45 -8.92 -11.74
CA ILE A 22 24.23 -8.40 -10.60
C ILE A 22 25.67 -8.93 -10.70
N PRO A 23 26.69 -8.09 -10.45
CA PRO A 23 28.09 -8.51 -10.55
C PRO A 23 28.43 -9.72 -9.68
N ALA A 24 29.36 -10.54 -10.17
CA ALA A 24 29.87 -11.71 -9.47
C ALA A 24 30.43 -11.34 -8.09
N GLY A 25 30.29 -12.23 -7.12
CA GLY A 25 30.77 -12.04 -5.75
C GLY A 25 29.91 -11.20 -4.85
N VAL A 26 28.95 -10.42 -5.40
CA VAL A 26 28.02 -9.62 -4.61
C VAL A 26 27.11 -10.54 -3.82
N LYS A 27 26.94 -10.24 -2.52
CA LYS A 27 25.98 -10.92 -1.64
C LYS A 27 24.62 -10.24 -1.77
N ILE A 28 23.58 -11.06 -1.89
CA ILE A 28 22.19 -10.59 -2.00
C ILE A 28 21.30 -11.28 -0.97
N PHE A 29 20.26 -10.59 -0.56
CA PHE A 29 19.12 -11.18 0.13
C PHE A 29 17.91 -11.22 -0.80
N VAL A 30 17.24 -12.37 -0.82
CA VAL A 30 15.89 -12.50 -1.38
C VAL A 30 14.90 -12.28 -0.26
N LEU A 31 14.06 -11.26 -0.37
CA LEU A 31 13.21 -10.76 0.68
C LEU A 31 11.73 -10.81 0.26
N ALA A 32 10.87 -11.25 1.18
CA ALA A 32 9.41 -11.14 1.03
C ALA A 32 8.90 -9.93 1.83
N PRO A 33 8.27 -8.92 1.17
CA PRO A 33 7.82 -7.69 1.82
C PRO A 33 6.48 -7.93 2.56
N LEU A 34 6.56 -8.39 3.81
CA LEU A 34 5.39 -8.74 4.61
C LEU A 34 4.56 -7.52 5.03
N VAL A 35 5.25 -6.47 5.49
CA VAL A 35 4.61 -5.23 5.96
C VAL A 35 5.35 -4.03 5.38
N ARG A 36 4.60 -3.04 4.89
CA ARG A 36 5.14 -1.77 4.41
C ARG A 36 4.34 -0.62 4.99
N GLU A 37 5.01 0.26 5.75
CA GLU A 37 4.47 1.50 6.29
C GLU A 37 3.12 1.32 7.05
N ARG A 38 2.94 0.20 7.75
CA ARG A 38 1.73 -0.09 8.50
C ARG A 38 2.00 -0.18 10.00
N LYS A 39 1.05 0.33 10.79
CA LYS A 39 1.06 0.22 12.25
C LYS A 39 0.63 -1.17 12.69
N GLY A 40 1.23 -1.67 13.77
CA GLY A 40 0.85 -2.97 14.34
C GLY A 40 1.99 -3.64 15.10
N GLU A 41 1.67 -4.58 15.98
CA GLU A 41 2.65 -5.37 16.75
C GLU A 41 3.19 -6.58 15.98
N TYR A 42 2.47 -7.10 15.02
CA TYR A 42 2.80 -8.23 14.13
C TYR A 42 3.31 -9.50 14.83
N ARG A 43 3.01 -9.68 16.12
CA ARG A 43 3.48 -10.84 16.91
C ARG A 43 3.01 -12.19 16.34
N LYS A 44 1.77 -12.24 15.86
CA LYS A 44 1.19 -13.49 15.31
C LYS A 44 1.86 -13.84 13.99
N GLU A 45 2.07 -12.84 13.14
CA GLU A 45 2.72 -12.98 11.85
C GLU A 45 4.18 -13.42 12.02
N LEU A 46 4.92 -12.76 12.93
CA LEU A 46 6.31 -13.11 13.23
C LEU A 46 6.41 -14.53 13.83
N ALA A 47 5.53 -14.90 14.76
CA ALA A 47 5.49 -16.24 15.31
C ALA A 47 5.14 -17.32 14.26
N PHE A 48 4.28 -16.99 13.30
CA PHE A 48 3.97 -17.86 12.17
C PHE A 48 5.20 -18.09 11.29
N LEU A 49 5.98 -17.05 11.00
CA LEU A 49 7.24 -17.15 10.23
C LEU A 49 8.25 -18.10 10.89
N VAL A 50 8.42 -17.99 12.21
CA VAL A 50 9.29 -18.90 12.97
C VAL A 50 8.82 -20.37 12.80
N LYS A 51 7.51 -20.63 12.89
CA LYS A 51 6.94 -21.96 12.67
C LYS A 51 7.16 -22.48 11.24
N GLN A 52 7.22 -21.60 10.26
CA GLN A 52 7.54 -21.92 8.87
C GLN A 52 9.04 -22.13 8.62
N GLY A 53 9.90 -21.94 9.63
CA GLY A 53 11.34 -22.15 9.55
C GLY A 53 12.15 -20.91 9.12
N TYR A 54 11.53 -19.73 8.97
CA TYR A 54 12.26 -18.52 8.71
C TYR A 54 12.99 -18.04 9.97
N GLN A 55 14.29 -17.74 9.82
CA GLN A 55 15.14 -17.39 10.94
C GLN A 55 15.36 -15.88 11.08
N ARG A 56 15.27 -15.12 10.00
CA ARG A 56 15.63 -13.70 9.98
C ARG A 56 14.64 -12.85 9.23
N ALA A 57 14.47 -11.64 9.72
CA ALA A 57 13.75 -10.58 9.04
C ALA A 57 14.54 -9.26 9.10
N ILE A 58 14.25 -8.36 8.20
CA ILE A 58 14.69 -6.97 8.28
C ILE A 58 13.49 -6.17 8.76
N ILE A 59 13.61 -5.58 9.95
CA ILE A 59 12.57 -4.78 10.57
C ILE A 59 13.10 -3.37 10.73
N ASP A 60 12.43 -2.42 10.09
CA ASP A 60 12.79 -0.99 10.12
C ASP A 60 14.25 -0.72 9.73
N GLY A 61 14.79 -1.54 8.84
CA GLY A 61 16.17 -1.45 8.34
C GLY A 61 17.19 -2.32 9.08
N GLU A 62 16.86 -2.88 10.25
CA GLU A 62 17.73 -3.72 11.04
C GLU A 62 17.47 -5.22 10.79
N ILE A 63 18.55 -6.01 10.73
CA ILE A 63 18.44 -7.48 10.61
C ILE A 63 18.19 -8.04 12.01
N VAL A 64 17.03 -8.67 12.18
CA VAL A 64 16.58 -9.23 13.45
C VAL A 64 16.46 -10.75 13.33
N ASP A 65 16.91 -11.46 14.37
CA ASP A 65 16.67 -12.89 14.52
C ASP A 65 15.25 -13.13 15.03
N LEU A 66 14.47 -13.89 14.27
CA LEU A 66 13.09 -14.21 14.62
C LEU A 66 12.96 -15.19 15.78
N GLY A 67 14.04 -15.89 16.15
CA GLY A 67 14.08 -16.75 17.34
C GLY A 67 13.91 -15.96 18.65
N MET A 68 14.32 -14.69 18.65
CA MET A 68 14.09 -13.74 19.73
C MET A 68 13.01 -12.74 19.32
N LEU A 69 11.76 -13.17 19.21
CA LEU A 69 10.65 -12.36 18.72
C LEU A 69 10.70 -10.90 19.21
N PRO A 70 10.95 -9.93 18.33
CA PRO A 70 11.04 -8.53 18.74
C PRO A 70 9.65 -8.00 19.14
N VAL A 71 9.64 -7.13 20.14
CA VAL A 71 8.43 -6.42 20.55
C VAL A 71 8.33 -5.13 19.75
N LEU A 72 7.34 -5.04 18.87
CA LEU A 72 7.10 -3.88 18.03
C LEU A 72 6.04 -2.97 18.65
N ASP A 73 6.21 -1.66 18.48
CA ASP A 73 5.25 -0.66 18.98
C ASP A 73 4.03 -0.59 18.05
N LYS A 74 2.84 -0.92 18.57
CA LYS A 74 1.58 -0.89 17.82
C LYS A 74 1.24 0.45 17.19
N ASN A 75 1.77 1.56 17.70
CA ASN A 75 1.45 2.91 17.26
C ASN A 75 2.42 3.42 16.18
N LYS A 76 3.56 2.77 16.00
CA LYS A 76 4.56 3.11 14.98
C LYS A 76 4.28 2.35 13.69
N LYS A 77 4.66 2.95 12.58
CA LYS A 77 4.67 2.29 11.27
C LYS A 77 5.93 1.44 11.16
N HIS A 78 5.76 0.21 10.74
CA HIS A 78 6.85 -0.72 10.56
C HIS A 78 6.99 -1.17 9.12
N ASN A 79 8.23 -1.49 8.73
CA ASN A 79 8.59 -2.14 7.49
C ASN A 79 9.21 -3.49 7.84
N ILE A 80 8.56 -4.60 7.45
CA ILE A 80 9.01 -5.96 7.77
C ILE A 80 9.24 -6.72 6.47
N PHE A 81 10.49 -7.13 6.24
CA PHE A 81 10.91 -7.94 5.12
C PHE A 81 11.47 -9.26 5.64
N VAL A 82 10.89 -10.37 5.21
CA VAL A 82 11.36 -11.71 5.61
C VAL A 82 12.53 -12.11 4.72
N VAL A 83 13.65 -12.53 5.32
CA VAL A 83 14.79 -13.06 4.58
C VAL A 83 14.49 -14.49 4.19
N VAL A 84 14.17 -14.71 2.91
CA VAL A 84 13.85 -16.03 2.36
C VAL A 84 15.15 -16.80 2.05
N ASP A 85 16.10 -16.15 1.39
CA ASP A 85 17.40 -16.75 1.12
C ASP A 85 18.52 -15.69 1.11
N ARG A 86 19.74 -16.16 1.32
CA ARG A 86 20.98 -15.38 1.26
C ARG A 86 21.92 -16.04 0.26
N LEU A 87 22.21 -15.35 -0.82
CA LEU A 87 22.95 -15.87 -1.95
C LEU A 87 24.17 -14.99 -2.21
N GLN A 88 25.21 -15.59 -2.78
CA GLN A 88 26.35 -14.87 -3.33
C GLN A 88 26.37 -15.10 -4.83
N MET A 89 26.38 -14.02 -5.61
CA MET A 89 26.37 -14.10 -7.06
C MET A 89 27.55 -14.90 -7.58
N PRO A 90 27.31 -15.91 -8.45
CA PRO A 90 28.37 -16.76 -8.97
C PRO A 90 29.26 -16.02 -9.98
N PRO A 91 30.45 -16.54 -10.30
CA PRO A 91 31.27 -16.06 -11.40
C PRO A 91 30.52 -16.17 -12.75
N ILE A 92 30.80 -15.26 -13.68
CA ILE A 92 30.12 -15.18 -14.96
C ILE A 92 30.38 -16.42 -15.84
N ASP A 93 31.55 -17.04 -15.68
CA ASP A 93 32.00 -18.18 -16.51
C ASP A 93 31.62 -19.56 -15.94
N ALA A 94 30.91 -19.62 -14.80
CA ALA A 94 30.47 -20.87 -14.20
C ALA A 94 29.18 -21.37 -14.86
N ASP A 95 29.01 -22.71 -14.87
CA ASP A 95 27.69 -23.28 -15.12
C ASP A 95 26.76 -22.89 -13.97
N ASN A 96 25.85 -21.98 -14.27
CA ASN A 96 25.01 -21.33 -13.27
C ASN A 96 23.62 -21.96 -13.13
N GLU A 97 23.39 -23.15 -13.70
CA GLU A 97 22.07 -23.78 -13.70
C GLU A 97 21.57 -24.10 -12.27
N GLU A 98 22.45 -24.64 -11.43
CA GLU A 98 22.11 -24.94 -10.02
C GLU A 98 21.78 -23.65 -9.26
N PHE A 99 22.56 -22.60 -9.44
CA PHE A 99 22.32 -21.31 -8.82
C PHE A 99 21.00 -20.68 -9.31
N ARG A 100 20.74 -20.74 -10.64
CA ARG A 100 19.47 -20.26 -11.22
C ARG A 100 18.28 -21.02 -10.67
N SER A 101 18.37 -22.34 -10.55
CA SER A 101 17.33 -23.18 -9.95
C SER A 101 17.06 -22.81 -8.50
N ARG A 102 18.13 -22.60 -7.71
CA ARG A 102 18.01 -22.16 -6.32
C ARG A 102 17.39 -20.76 -6.22
N LEU A 103 17.83 -19.82 -7.05
CA LEU A 103 17.28 -18.46 -7.07
C LEU A 103 15.80 -18.47 -7.47
N TYR A 104 15.42 -19.30 -8.45
CA TYR A 104 14.03 -19.50 -8.85
C TYR A 104 13.18 -20.01 -7.68
N SER A 105 13.65 -21.04 -6.97
CA SER A 105 12.99 -21.61 -5.81
C SER A 105 12.85 -20.58 -4.66
N SER A 106 13.86 -19.74 -4.49
CA SER A 106 13.84 -18.66 -3.49
C SER A 106 12.79 -17.59 -3.83
N PHE A 107 12.67 -17.20 -5.10
CA PHE A 107 11.61 -16.29 -5.55
C PHE A 107 10.23 -16.91 -5.41
N GLU A 108 10.06 -18.18 -5.78
CA GLU A 108 8.80 -18.91 -5.59
C GLU A 108 8.41 -18.95 -4.11
N GLY A 109 9.36 -19.24 -3.23
CA GLY A 109 9.17 -19.22 -1.77
C GLY A 109 8.73 -17.84 -1.25
N ALA A 110 9.39 -16.77 -1.73
CA ALA A 110 9.03 -15.40 -1.36
C ALA A 110 7.63 -15.02 -1.83
N LEU A 111 7.26 -15.38 -3.06
CA LEU A 111 5.94 -15.12 -3.64
C LEU A 111 4.82 -15.97 -3.01
N ARG A 112 5.16 -17.16 -2.50
CA ARG A 112 4.23 -18.00 -1.73
C ARG A 112 3.93 -17.37 -0.37
N LEU A 113 4.95 -16.77 0.25
CA LEU A 113 4.80 -16.09 1.54
C LEU A 113 4.04 -14.77 1.41
N VAL A 114 4.44 -13.97 0.43
CA VAL A 114 3.79 -12.67 0.14
C VAL A 114 3.48 -12.60 -1.37
N PRO A 115 2.23 -12.87 -1.75
CA PRO A 115 1.84 -12.86 -3.15
C PRO A 115 2.08 -11.50 -3.81
N GLY A 116 2.59 -11.53 -5.03
CA GLY A 116 2.66 -10.40 -5.93
C GLY A 116 4.00 -9.67 -5.98
N SER A 117 4.87 -9.74 -4.97
CA SER A 117 6.15 -9.03 -5.02
C SER A 117 7.27 -9.71 -4.24
N VAL A 118 8.48 -9.57 -4.76
CA VAL A 118 9.73 -10.00 -4.14
C VAL A 118 10.71 -8.83 -4.20
N LEU A 119 11.54 -8.69 -3.19
CA LEU A 119 12.56 -7.67 -3.13
C LEU A 119 13.94 -8.34 -3.06
N VAL A 120 14.87 -7.88 -3.88
CA VAL A 120 16.28 -8.29 -3.82
C VAL A 120 17.09 -7.13 -3.29
N ARG A 121 17.77 -7.35 -2.16
CA ARG A 121 18.69 -6.38 -1.56
C ARG A 121 20.12 -6.77 -1.85
N ARG A 122 20.86 -5.87 -2.42
CA ARG A 122 22.32 -5.96 -2.55
C ARG A 122 22.97 -5.55 -1.23
N LEU A 123 23.93 -6.33 -0.74
CA LEU A 123 24.58 -6.02 0.54
C LEU A 123 25.82 -5.10 0.40
N ASP A 124 26.30 -4.90 -0.81
CA ASP A 124 27.42 -4.00 -1.10
C ASP A 124 26.97 -2.53 -1.18
N THR A 125 25.83 -2.27 -1.79
CA THR A 125 25.29 -0.90 -1.99
C THR A 125 24.07 -0.60 -1.11
N ASN A 126 23.50 -1.61 -0.43
CA ASN A 126 22.21 -1.56 0.26
C ASN A 126 21.04 -1.13 -0.66
N GLU A 127 21.17 -1.34 -1.96
CA GLU A 127 20.11 -1.05 -2.92
C GLU A 127 19.07 -2.17 -2.95
N ASP A 128 17.81 -1.76 -2.96
CA ASP A 128 16.66 -2.65 -3.06
C ASP A 128 16.09 -2.62 -4.47
N THR A 129 15.98 -3.78 -5.10
CA THR A 129 15.27 -3.95 -6.37
C THR A 129 13.97 -4.70 -6.11
N LEU A 130 12.84 -4.04 -6.41
CA LEU A 130 11.52 -4.63 -6.28
C LEU A 130 11.12 -5.31 -7.60
N TYR A 131 10.81 -6.60 -7.51
CA TYR A 131 10.20 -7.37 -8.58
C TYR A 131 8.73 -7.61 -8.28
N SER A 132 7.88 -7.59 -9.30
CA SER A 132 6.44 -7.78 -9.11
C SER A 132 5.83 -8.64 -10.21
N GLN A 133 5.03 -9.62 -9.79
CA GLN A 133 4.14 -10.37 -10.69
C GLN A 133 2.90 -9.59 -11.09
N SER A 134 2.57 -8.55 -10.33
CA SER A 134 1.48 -7.63 -10.65
C SER A 134 2.03 -6.45 -11.47
N TYR A 135 1.16 -5.76 -12.19
CA TYR A 135 1.52 -4.52 -12.86
C TYR A 135 1.85 -3.44 -11.82
N ALA A 136 3.09 -3.39 -11.38
CA ALA A 136 3.57 -2.45 -10.38
C ALA A 136 4.64 -1.51 -10.93
N CYS A 137 4.63 -0.27 -10.48
CA CYS A 137 5.71 0.67 -10.74
C CYS A 137 6.84 0.45 -9.71
N PRO A 138 8.07 0.14 -10.15
CA PRO A 138 9.17 -0.16 -9.23
C PRO A 138 9.59 1.04 -8.38
N VAL A 139 9.34 2.25 -8.86
CA VAL A 139 9.75 3.50 -8.18
C VAL A 139 8.68 4.00 -7.21
N SER A 140 7.41 4.09 -7.65
CA SER A 140 6.33 4.64 -6.83
C SER A 140 5.64 3.62 -5.94
N GLY A 141 5.88 2.31 -6.16
CA GLY A 141 5.15 1.24 -5.49
C GLY A 141 3.68 1.12 -5.91
N PHE A 142 3.24 1.95 -6.87
CA PHE A 142 1.88 1.88 -7.41
C PHE A 142 1.67 0.53 -8.08
N THR A 143 0.67 -0.19 -7.63
CA THR A 143 0.30 -1.50 -8.17
C THR A 143 -1.07 -1.39 -8.81
N VAL A 144 -1.17 -1.79 -10.08
CA VAL A 144 -2.47 -1.94 -10.72
C VAL A 144 -3.13 -3.20 -10.14
N PRO A 145 -4.35 -3.11 -9.60
CA PRO A 145 -5.09 -4.29 -9.18
C PRO A 145 -5.28 -5.23 -10.37
N LYS A 146 -5.57 -6.51 -10.08
CA LYS A 146 -5.80 -7.52 -11.12
C LYS A 146 -6.75 -6.96 -12.18
N ILE A 147 -6.32 -6.99 -13.45
CA ILE A 147 -7.10 -6.47 -14.56
C ILE A 147 -8.31 -7.40 -14.77
N GLU A 148 -9.43 -7.00 -14.21
CA GLU A 148 -10.73 -7.67 -14.34
C GLU A 148 -11.72 -6.70 -14.98
N PRO A 149 -12.80 -7.20 -15.64
CA PRO A 149 -13.82 -6.34 -16.23
C PRO A 149 -14.39 -5.30 -15.27
N ARG A 150 -14.43 -5.61 -13.97
CA ARG A 150 -14.89 -4.69 -12.90
C ARG A 150 -14.04 -3.44 -12.77
N LEU A 151 -12.75 -3.50 -13.13
CA LEU A 151 -11.84 -2.34 -13.09
C LEU A 151 -12.23 -1.27 -14.11
N PHE A 152 -12.91 -1.65 -15.17
CA PHE A 152 -13.36 -0.75 -16.25
C PHE A 152 -14.82 -0.35 -16.11
N SER A 153 -15.50 -0.80 -15.06
CA SER A 153 -16.89 -0.48 -14.80
C SER A 153 -17.00 0.71 -13.85
N PHE A 154 -17.55 1.83 -14.34
CA PHE A 154 -17.84 2.98 -13.49
C PHE A 154 -18.91 2.71 -12.41
N ASN A 155 -19.65 1.61 -12.52
CA ASN A 155 -20.66 1.16 -11.55
C ASN A 155 -20.08 0.17 -10.51
N ALA A 156 -18.80 -0.15 -10.58
CA ALA A 156 -18.11 -0.99 -9.59
C ALA A 156 -17.15 -0.12 -8.76
N PRO A 157 -17.07 -0.30 -7.43
CA PRO A 157 -16.20 0.51 -6.57
C PRO A 157 -14.73 0.55 -7.00
N MET A 158 -14.24 -0.52 -7.65
CA MET A 158 -12.86 -0.61 -8.16
C MET A 158 -12.61 0.23 -9.42
N GLY A 159 -13.64 0.47 -10.24
CA GLY A 159 -13.53 1.20 -11.50
C GLY A 159 -14.20 2.57 -11.45
N ALA A 160 -14.96 2.84 -10.39
CA ALA A 160 -15.62 4.12 -10.20
C ALA A 160 -14.62 5.25 -9.95
N CYS A 161 -14.93 6.42 -10.43
CA CYS A 161 -14.17 7.63 -10.11
C CYS A 161 -14.32 7.93 -8.62
N GLN A 162 -13.20 8.07 -7.89
CA GLN A 162 -13.20 8.35 -6.46
C GLN A 162 -13.82 9.71 -6.08
N ASN A 163 -13.92 10.64 -7.04
CA ASN A 163 -14.50 11.95 -6.80
C ASN A 163 -16.02 12.00 -6.93
N CYS A 164 -16.60 11.12 -7.77
CA CYS A 164 -18.04 11.16 -8.05
C CYS A 164 -18.70 9.77 -7.90
N ASP A 165 -17.97 8.78 -7.40
CA ASP A 165 -18.43 7.39 -7.21
C ASP A 165 -19.11 6.79 -8.47
N GLY A 166 -18.61 7.19 -9.64
CA GLY A 166 -19.14 6.76 -10.94
C GLY A 166 -20.37 7.52 -11.45
N LEU A 167 -20.84 8.53 -10.72
CA LEU A 167 -22.04 9.30 -11.08
C LEU A 167 -21.81 10.33 -12.21
N GLY A 168 -20.55 10.66 -12.49
CA GLY A 168 -20.18 11.67 -13.50
C GLY A 168 -20.42 13.13 -13.06
N VAL A 169 -21.06 13.32 -11.92
CA VAL A 169 -21.38 14.63 -11.33
C VAL A 169 -21.04 14.63 -9.85
N GLN A 170 -20.67 15.79 -9.34
CA GLN A 170 -20.53 16.02 -7.89
C GLN A 170 -21.70 16.91 -7.43
N LEU A 171 -22.34 16.49 -6.35
CA LEU A 171 -23.34 17.32 -5.69
C LEU A 171 -22.61 18.17 -4.65
N ASN A 172 -22.47 19.46 -4.92
CA ASN A 172 -21.92 20.42 -3.99
C ASN A 172 -23.05 21.29 -3.42
N MET A 173 -22.97 21.63 -2.12
CA MET A 173 -23.85 22.65 -1.56
C MET A 173 -23.42 24.03 -2.10
N SER A 174 -24.31 24.72 -2.79
CA SER A 174 -24.08 26.11 -3.17
C SER A 174 -24.55 27.02 -2.03
N PRO A 175 -23.68 27.90 -1.50
CA PRO A 175 -24.06 28.89 -0.48
C PRO A 175 -25.24 29.74 -0.91
N ASP A 176 -25.31 30.13 -2.18
CA ASP A 176 -26.40 30.97 -2.74
C ASP A 176 -27.76 30.24 -2.79
N LEU A 177 -27.75 28.91 -2.90
CA LEU A 177 -28.95 28.09 -2.80
C LEU A 177 -29.37 27.81 -1.37
N VAL A 178 -28.40 27.78 -0.45
CA VAL A 178 -28.65 27.60 0.98
C VAL A 178 -29.19 28.89 1.59
N VAL A 179 -28.62 30.05 1.24
CA VAL A 179 -29.02 31.38 1.71
C VAL A 179 -29.31 32.26 0.50
N PRO A 180 -30.48 32.08 -0.14
CA PRO A 180 -30.83 32.84 -1.35
C PRO A 180 -31.10 34.33 -1.08
N ASP A 181 -31.45 34.68 0.14
CA ASP A 181 -31.70 36.04 0.58
C ASP A 181 -30.99 36.34 1.91
N PRO A 182 -29.79 36.95 1.86
CA PRO A 182 -28.99 37.27 3.03
C PRO A 182 -29.58 38.39 3.91
N THR A 183 -30.63 39.06 3.43
CA THR A 183 -31.32 40.14 4.23
C THR A 183 -32.29 39.56 5.23
N LYS A 184 -32.70 38.29 5.08
CA LYS A 184 -33.59 37.62 6.02
C LYS A 184 -32.86 37.14 7.27
N THR A 185 -33.57 37.13 8.39
CA THR A 185 -33.08 36.48 9.61
C THR A 185 -33.17 34.95 9.46
N ILE A 186 -32.40 34.18 10.22
CA ILE A 186 -32.45 32.73 10.23
C ILE A 186 -33.86 32.22 10.53
N LEU A 187 -34.50 32.80 11.56
CA LEU A 187 -35.89 32.51 11.91
C LEU A 187 -36.89 32.99 10.85
N GLY A 188 -36.55 34.03 10.10
CA GLY A 188 -37.32 34.54 8.97
C GLY A 188 -37.15 33.77 7.67
N GLY A 189 -36.46 32.62 7.71
CA GLY A 189 -36.29 31.72 6.54
C GLY A 189 -35.12 32.05 5.67
N ALA A 190 -34.04 32.66 6.19
CA ALA A 190 -32.79 32.88 5.43
C ALA A 190 -32.22 31.59 4.89
N ILE A 191 -32.30 30.49 5.65
CA ILE A 191 -31.79 29.17 5.27
C ILE A 191 -32.88 28.38 4.55
N ALA A 192 -32.87 28.38 3.23
CA ALA A 192 -33.90 27.74 2.40
C ALA A 192 -34.17 26.27 2.73
N PRO A 193 -33.17 25.40 2.98
CA PRO A 193 -33.42 24.02 3.39
C PRO A 193 -34.19 23.87 4.71
N TRP A 194 -34.14 24.87 5.61
CA TRP A 194 -34.80 24.84 6.91
C TRP A 194 -36.19 25.48 6.88
N SER A 195 -36.58 26.06 5.78
CA SER A 195 -37.89 26.70 5.64
C SER A 195 -39.07 25.72 5.57
N ARG A 196 -38.81 24.41 5.51
CA ARG A 196 -39.86 23.37 5.62
C ARG A 196 -40.44 23.31 7.03
N ALA A 197 -41.77 23.18 7.12
CA ALA A 197 -42.48 23.13 8.39
C ALA A 197 -41.89 22.08 9.36
N GLY A 198 -41.57 22.52 10.58
CA GLY A 198 -41.05 21.69 11.66
C GLY A 198 -39.52 21.53 11.72
N MET A 199 -38.77 21.98 10.72
CA MET A 199 -37.33 21.80 10.72
C MET A 199 -36.59 22.85 11.58
N LEU A 200 -37.10 24.10 11.60
CA LEU A 200 -36.54 25.16 12.44
C LEU A 200 -36.68 24.85 13.94
N SER A 201 -37.78 24.23 14.36
CA SER A 201 -37.98 23.89 15.78
C SER A 201 -36.95 22.90 16.32
N GLN A 202 -36.36 22.06 15.48
CA GLN A 202 -35.27 21.14 15.88
C GLN A 202 -33.99 21.89 16.21
N PHE A 203 -33.78 23.07 15.66
CA PHE A 203 -32.57 23.87 15.82
C PHE A 203 -32.73 25.09 16.74
N GLU A 204 -33.95 25.34 17.29
CA GLU A 204 -34.23 26.49 18.16
C GLU A 204 -33.25 26.57 19.33
N HIS A 205 -33.00 25.47 20.04
CA HIS A 205 -32.07 25.44 21.17
C HIS A 205 -30.63 25.81 20.77
N LEU A 206 -30.21 25.39 19.56
CA LEU A 206 -28.89 25.72 19.05
C LEU A 206 -28.79 27.20 18.67
N LEU A 207 -29.83 27.74 18.06
CA LEU A 207 -29.92 29.16 17.68
C LEU A 207 -29.97 30.07 18.90
N ASP A 208 -30.68 29.67 19.95
CA ASP A 208 -30.71 30.39 21.22
C ASP A 208 -29.35 30.39 21.91
N ALA A 209 -28.64 29.25 21.89
CA ALA A 209 -27.31 29.16 22.46
C ALA A 209 -26.31 30.03 21.69
N LEU A 210 -26.38 30.04 20.33
CA LEU A 210 -25.58 30.93 19.50
C LEU A 210 -25.88 32.39 19.75
N HIS A 211 -27.14 32.76 19.84
CA HIS A 211 -27.56 34.14 20.15
C HIS A 211 -27.02 34.62 21.50
N LYS A 212 -27.05 33.77 22.54
CA LYS A 212 -26.50 34.08 23.88
C LYS A 212 -24.96 34.23 23.84
N LYS A 213 -24.27 33.49 22.98
CA LYS A 213 -22.81 33.50 22.92
C LYS A 213 -22.22 34.65 22.12
N PHE A 214 -22.95 35.14 21.12
CA PHE A 214 -22.47 36.17 20.18
C PHE A 214 -23.22 37.50 20.30
N LYS A 215 -23.92 37.73 21.42
CA LYS A 215 -24.49 39.00 21.83
C LYS A 215 -23.43 39.83 22.59
#